data_861fb263418854f0dcd1513478103705
#
_entry.id   861fb263418854f0dcd1513478103705
#
_cell.length_a   1.000
_cell.length_b   1.000
_cell.length_c   1.000
_cell.angle_alpha   90.00
_cell.angle_beta   90.00
_cell.angle_gamma   90.00
#
_symmetry.space_group_name_H-M   'P 1'
#
loop_
_entity.id
_entity.type
_entity.pdbx_description
1 polymer ?
#
loop_
_entity_poly.entity_id
_entity_poly.type
_entity_poly.pdbx_seq_one_letter_code
_entity_poly.pdbx_strand_id
1 'polypeptide(L)'
;ISTRDWSSDVCSSDLYGGGENGLMGLVAKSTMEAGGRVVGIIPKALQSKEKPRIACDELYVVETMHERKQMMAERADMFLALPGGIGTFEEFFEIWTWRQLGYHDKPIGLLNTQGYYDGLIAFAQSSVEQGFLSPSQMSLFKTGAHAKELLRTLVQDAGFSPQAIAAGL
;
A
#
# COMPACT_ATOMS: atom_id res chain seq x y z
N ILE A 1 2.47 0.72 0.03
CA ILE A 1 3.70 -0.09 0.06
C ILE A 1 3.68 -1.01 -1.14
N SER A 2 4.62 -0.87 -2.01
CA SER A 2 4.82 -1.73 -3.17
C SER A 2 6.20 -2.34 -3.10
N THR A 3 6.31 -3.60 -3.46
CA THR A 3 7.60 -4.27 -3.55
C THR A 3 7.89 -4.58 -5.01
N ARG A 4 8.99 -4.07 -5.53
CA ARG A 4 9.50 -4.41 -6.86
C ARG A 4 10.91 -4.98 -6.75
N ASP A 5 11.14 -6.04 -7.51
CA ASP A 5 12.43 -6.73 -7.64
C ASP A 5 12.85 -7.61 -6.46
N TRP A 6 12.20 -8.77 -6.38
CA TRP A 6 12.58 -9.85 -5.48
C TRP A 6 13.53 -10.86 -6.14
N SER A 7 14.05 -10.53 -7.31
CA SER A 7 14.84 -11.46 -8.11
C SER A 7 16.33 -11.37 -7.87
N SER A 8 16.85 -11.65 -6.77
CA SER A 8 18.21 -12.13 -6.54
C SER A 8 18.99 -11.52 -5.37
N ASP A 9 18.65 -10.33 -4.89
CA ASP A 9 19.29 -9.80 -3.68
C ASP A 9 18.25 -8.97 -2.90
N VAL A 10 17.82 -9.51 -1.81
CA VAL A 10 17.10 -8.99 -0.64
C VAL A 10 16.93 -7.47 -0.54
N CYS A 11 16.23 -6.86 -1.47
CA CYS A 11 15.80 -5.47 -1.34
C CYS A 11 14.32 -5.36 -1.70
N SER A 12 13.47 -5.50 -0.69
CA SER A 12 12.09 -5.03 -0.81
C SER A 12 12.10 -3.52 -1.00
N SER A 13 11.43 -3.01 -2.01
CA SER A 13 11.23 -1.57 -2.16
C SER A 13 9.89 -1.17 -1.57
N ASP A 14 9.92 -0.14 -0.72
CA ASP A 14 8.72 0.54 -0.25
C ASP A 14 8.41 1.71 -1.20
N LEU A 15 7.24 1.65 -1.83
CA LEU A 15 6.74 2.73 -2.67
C LEU A 15 5.67 3.51 -1.91
N TYR A 16 5.92 4.80 -1.65
CA TYR A 16 5.06 5.59 -0.79
C TYR A 16 4.83 7.02 -1.34
N GLY A 17 3.94 7.75 -0.68
CA GLY A 17 3.53 9.08 -1.11
C GLY A 17 4.53 10.22 -0.92
N GLY A 18 5.75 9.94 -0.51
CA GLY A 18 6.82 10.95 -0.40
C GLY A 18 6.75 11.88 0.81
N GLY A 19 5.78 11.71 1.72
CA GLY A 19 5.63 12.54 2.92
C GLY A 19 6.34 11.97 4.16
N GLU A 20 6.68 12.85 5.12
CA GLU A 20 7.42 12.46 6.34
C GLU A 20 6.52 12.24 7.56
N ASN A 21 5.28 12.65 7.48
CA ASN A 21 4.41 12.71 8.65
C ASN A 21 3.80 11.34 8.98
N GLY A 22 3.68 11.06 10.30
CA GLY A 22 2.97 9.90 10.82
C GLY A 22 3.57 8.56 10.40
N LEU A 23 2.70 7.56 10.16
CA LEU A 23 3.12 6.21 9.79
C LEU A 23 3.84 6.15 8.44
N MET A 24 3.52 7.03 7.51
CA MET A 24 4.16 7.08 6.19
C MET A 24 5.67 7.32 6.30
N GLY A 25 6.07 8.35 7.03
CA GLY A 25 7.50 8.64 7.27
C GLY A 25 8.18 7.57 8.13
N LEU A 26 7.45 6.98 9.10
CA LEU A 26 7.98 5.91 9.93
C LEU A 26 8.29 4.65 9.12
N VAL A 27 7.41 4.25 8.20
CA VAL A 27 7.62 3.09 7.32
C VAL A 27 8.81 3.31 6.41
N ALA A 28 8.89 4.46 5.73
CA ALA A 28 10.01 4.79 4.87
C ALA A 28 11.35 4.73 5.63
N LYS A 29 11.41 5.34 6.82
CA LYS A 29 12.59 5.29 7.68
C LYS A 29 12.96 3.86 8.09
N SER A 30 11.98 3.09 8.56
CA SER A 30 12.21 1.70 9.00
C SER A 30 12.66 0.80 7.85
N THR A 31 12.14 1.01 6.65
CA THR A 31 12.57 0.28 5.44
C THR A 31 14.05 0.55 5.14
N MET A 32 14.49 1.81 5.17
CA MET A 32 15.90 2.15 4.97
C MET A 32 16.80 1.60 6.08
N GLU A 33 16.39 1.69 7.35
CA GLU A 33 17.14 1.14 8.49
C GLU A 33 17.31 -0.38 8.39
N ALA A 34 16.35 -1.06 7.77
CA ALA A 34 16.41 -2.50 7.49
C ALA A 34 17.19 -2.85 6.21
N GLY A 35 17.78 -1.85 5.52
CA GLY A 35 18.51 -2.06 4.27
C GLY A 35 17.61 -2.20 3.03
N GLY A 36 16.30 -1.95 3.16
CA GLY A 36 15.37 -1.92 2.05
C GLY A 36 15.45 -0.60 1.28
N ARG A 37 14.92 -0.60 0.06
CA ARG A 37 14.89 0.55 -0.83
C ARG A 37 13.59 1.33 -0.66
N VAL A 38 13.65 2.66 -0.72
CA VAL A 38 12.48 3.54 -0.58
C VAL A 38 12.32 4.40 -1.82
N VAL A 39 11.13 4.36 -2.41
CA VAL A 39 10.75 5.14 -3.60
C VAL A 39 9.58 6.06 -3.24
N GLY A 40 9.80 7.37 -3.31
CA GLY A 40 8.77 8.38 -3.07
C GLY A 40 8.16 8.90 -4.37
N ILE A 41 6.85 9.14 -4.38
CA ILE A 41 6.17 9.83 -5.48
C ILE A 41 5.36 10.99 -4.89
N ILE A 42 5.71 12.23 -5.28
CA ILE A 42 5.12 13.44 -4.70
C ILE A 42 4.67 14.41 -5.80
N PRO A 43 3.46 14.98 -5.71
CA PRO A 43 3.06 16.07 -6.58
C PRO A 43 3.82 17.37 -6.26
N LYS A 44 4.16 18.15 -7.27
CA LYS A 44 4.82 19.47 -7.10
C LYS A 44 4.12 20.36 -6.07
N ALA A 45 2.80 20.38 -6.08
CA ALA A 45 2.00 21.18 -5.16
C ALA A 45 2.17 20.81 -3.67
N LEU A 46 2.58 19.57 -3.38
CA LEU A 46 2.82 19.08 -2.02
C LEU A 46 4.31 19.14 -1.63
N GLN A 47 5.21 19.22 -2.59
CA GLN A 47 6.66 19.23 -2.34
C GLN A 47 7.10 20.36 -1.41
N SER A 48 6.45 21.51 -1.46
CA SER A 48 6.74 22.66 -0.57
C SER A 48 6.15 22.50 0.85
N LYS A 49 5.08 21.73 0.98
CA LYS A 49 4.36 21.49 2.25
C LYS A 49 4.90 20.27 3.00
N GLU A 50 5.24 19.25 2.26
CA GLU A 50 5.80 17.99 2.73
C GLU A 50 7.28 17.96 2.35
N LYS A 51 8.12 18.78 3.02
CA LYS A 51 9.56 18.80 2.74
C LYS A 51 10.10 17.37 2.91
N PRO A 52 10.58 16.72 1.84
CA PRO A 52 11.18 15.40 1.96
C PRO A 52 12.50 15.55 2.74
N ARG A 53 12.49 15.27 4.03
CA ARG A 53 13.68 15.17 4.87
C ARG A 53 14.22 13.75 4.93
N ILE A 54 13.37 12.77 4.57
CA ILE A 54 13.79 11.41 4.43
C ILE A 54 14.50 11.29 3.08
N ALA A 55 15.77 10.96 3.10
CA ALA A 55 16.50 10.62 1.89
C ALA A 55 15.94 9.29 1.38
N CYS A 56 14.93 9.34 0.49
CA CYS A 56 14.53 8.15 -0.27
C CYS A 56 15.56 7.88 -1.37
N ASP A 57 15.68 6.62 -1.77
CA ASP A 57 16.61 6.19 -2.83
C ASP A 57 16.21 6.80 -4.18
N GLU A 58 14.90 6.94 -4.41
CA GLU A 58 14.34 7.62 -5.58
C GLU A 58 13.17 8.51 -5.19
N LEU A 59 13.11 9.72 -5.77
CA LEU A 59 11.98 10.62 -5.62
C LEU A 59 11.47 11.04 -7.01
N TYR A 60 10.24 10.67 -7.30
CA TYR A 60 9.54 11.09 -8.51
C TYR A 60 8.64 12.28 -8.18
N VAL A 61 8.90 13.41 -8.84
CA VAL A 61 8.07 14.61 -8.74
C VAL A 61 7.12 14.63 -9.94
N VAL A 62 5.83 14.59 -9.69
CA VAL A 62 4.76 14.57 -10.71
C VAL A 62 3.96 15.87 -10.70
N GLU A 63 3.21 16.14 -11.76
CA GLU A 63 2.45 17.39 -11.87
C GLU A 63 1.16 17.33 -11.03
N THR A 64 0.44 16.21 -11.07
CA THR A 64 -0.89 16.07 -10.49
C THR A 64 -0.99 14.93 -9.49
N MET A 65 -2.04 14.96 -8.66
CA MET A 65 -2.36 13.85 -7.76
C MET A 65 -2.79 12.59 -8.55
N HIS A 66 -3.41 12.75 -9.71
CA HIS A 66 -3.76 11.61 -10.57
C HIS A 66 -2.53 10.89 -11.11
N GLU A 67 -1.54 11.64 -11.61
CA GLU A 67 -0.27 11.06 -12.05
C GLU A 67 0.45 10.33 -10.92
N ARG A 68 0.44 10.89 -9.69
CA ARG A 68 0.98 10.22 -8.50
C ARG A 68 0.34 8.85 -8.31
N LYS A 69 -0.98 8.81 -8.19
CA LYS A 69 -1.73 7.59 -7.93
C LYS A 69 -1.59 6.56 -9.06
N GLN A 70 -1.63 7.01 -10.31
CA GLN A 70 -1.39 6.16 -11.47
C GLN A 70 0.01 5.55 -11.43
N MET A 71 1.05 6.35 -11.22
CA MET A 71 2.44 5.88 -11.15
C MET A 71 2.65 4.91 -9.98
N MET A 72 2.05 5.17 -8.82
CA MET A 72 2.08 4.24 -7.69
C MET A 72 1.40 2.92 -8.06
N ALA A 73 0.24 2.96 -8.68
CA ALA A 73 -0.50 1.77 -9.05
C ALA A 73 0.21 0.93 -10.13
N GLU A 74 0.82 1.57 -11.12
CA GLU A 74 1.59 0.88 -12.17
C GLU A 74 2.83 0.18 -11.63
N ARG A 75 3.54 0.82 -10.69
CA ARG A 75 4.80 0.31 -10.12
C ARG A 75 4.61 -0.67 -8.97
N ALA A 76 3.46 -0.68 -8.34
CA ALA A 76 3.16 -1.57 -7.23
C ALA A 76 3.00 -3.02 -7.69
N ASP A 77 3.48 -3.99 -6.91
CA ASP A 77 3.17 -5.42 -7.08
C ASP A 77 2.01 -5.83 -6.15
N MET A 78 1.80 -5.10 -5.07
CA MET A 78 0.71 -5.25 -4.13
C MET A 78 0.44 -3.93 -3.42
N PHE A 79 -0.68 -3.83 -2.72
CA PHE A 79 -1.05 -2.66 -1.93
C PHE A 79 -1.30 -3.05 -0.49
N LEU A 80 -0.80 -2.26 0.45
CA LEU A 80 -1.06 -2.41 1.87
C LEU A 80 -1.48 -1.06 2.47
N ALA A 81 -2.73 -0.95 2.86
CA ALA A 81 -3.24 0.19 3.59
C ALA A 81 -2.96 0.03 5.09
N LEU A 82 -2.20 0.95 5.65
CA LEU A 82 -1.96 1.06 7.09
C LEU A 82 -3.06 1.89 7.75
N PRO A 83 -3.24 1.83 9.09
CA PRO A 83 -4.09 2.80 9.79
C PRO A 83 -3.78 4.22 9.38
N GLY A 84 -4.79 4.97 8.93
CA GLY A 84 -4.60 6.30 8.38
C GLY A 84 -5.91 7.08 8.27
N GLY A 85 -5.83 8.31 7.78
CA GLY A 85 -6.96 9.21 7.65
C GLY A 85 -7.63 9.17 6.26
N ILE A 86 -8.27 10.29 5.92
CA ILE A 86 -9.09 10.42 4.72
C ILE A 86 -8.32 10.15 3.41
N GLY A 87 -7.02 10.50 3.35
CA GLY A 87 -6.18 10.20 2.18
C GLY A 87 -5.97 8.70 2.00
N THR A 88 -5.76 7.96 3.10
CA THR A 88 -5.63 6.49 3.05
C THR A 88 -6.95 5.83 2.63
N PHE A 89 -8.09 6.35 3.08
CA PHE A 89 -9.40 5.84 2.66
C PHE A 89 -9.62 6.09 1.17
N GLU A 90 -9.32 7.27 0.69
CA GLU A 90 -9.46 7.64 -0.72
C GLU A 90 -8.59 6.73 -1.61
N GLU A 91 -7.31 6.58 -1.30
CA GLU A 91 -6.39 5.71 -2.04
C GLU A 91 -6.81 4.22 -1.97
N PHE A 92 -7.25 3.75 -0.81
CA PHE A 92 -7.72 2.37 -0.64
C PHE A 92 -8.97 2.08 -1.49
N PHE A 93 -9.98 2.97 -1.43
CA PHE A 93 -11.20 2.79 -2.21
C PHE A 93 -10.95 2.91 -3.71
N GLU A 94 -10.04 3.77 -4.14
CA GLU A 94 -9.67 3.89 -5.56
C GLU A 94 -9.02 2.60 -6.07
N ILE A 95 -8.02 2.06 -5.38
CA ILE A 95 -7.34 0.82 -5.74
C ILE A 95 -8.30 -0.37 -5.70
N TRP A 96 -9.18 -0.46 -4.70
CA TRP A 96 -10.22 -1.49 -4.63
C TRP A 96 -11.17 -1.39 -5.82
N THR A 97 -11.62 -0.19 -6.16
CA THR A 97 -12.48 0.06 -7.34
C THR A 97 -11.77 -0.30 -8.64
N TRP A 98 -10.49 0.04 -8.80
CA TRP A 98 -9.73 -0.30 -9.99
C TRP A 98 -9.56 -1.81 -10.15
N ARG A 99 -9.36 -2.52 -9.06
CA ARG A 99 -9.33 -3.99 -9.08
C ARG A 99 -10.68 -4.58 -9.49
N GLN A 100 -11.76 -4.07 -8.94
CA GLN A 100 -13.13 -4.48 -9.31
C GLN A 100 -13.42 -4.25 -10.80
N LEU A 101 -12.93 -3.15 -11.37
CA LEU A 101 -13.10 -2.80 -12.78
C LEU A 101 -12.12 -3.55 -13.71
N GLY A 102 -11.18 -4.32 -13.17
CA GLY A 102 -10.21 -5.09 -13.94
C GLY A 102 -9.03 -4.29 -14.47
N TYR A 103 -8.76 -3.11 -13.93
CA TYR A 103 -7.57 -2.32 -14.28
C TYR A 103 -6.28 -2.92 -13.72
N HIS A 104 -6.37 -3.72 -12.68
CA HIS A 104 -5.29 -4.54 -12.13
C HIS A 104 -5.85 -5.75 -11.38
N ASP A 105 -4.98 -6.76 -11.16
CA ASP A 105 -5.26 -7.96 -10.37
C ASP A 105 -4.40 -8.08 -9.10
N LYS A 106 -3.64 -7.02 -8.80
CA LYS A 106 -2.66 -6.96 -7.70
C LYS A 106 -3.33 -7.15 -6.34
N PRO A 107 -2.72 -7.89 -5.40
CA PRO A 107 -3.26 -8.09 -4.05
C PRO A 107 -3.41 -6.78 -3.29
N ILE A 108 -4.49 -6.69 -2.50
CA ILE A 108 -4.78 -5.53 -1.64
C ILE A 108 -4.93 -6.02 -0.21
N GLY A 109 -4.22 -5.40 0.72
CA GLY A 109 -4.30 -5.63 2.16
C GLY A 109 -4.79 -4.40 2.92
N LEU A 110 -5.57 -4.64 3.95
CA LEU A 110 -6.00 -3.63 4.92
C LEU A 110 -5.51 -4.06 6.31
N LEU A 111 -4.50 -3.35 6.84
CA LEU A 111 -3.91 -3.68 8.14
C LEU A 111 -4.83 -3.20 9.27
N ASN A 112 -5.57 -4.12 9.84
CA ASN A 112 -6.54 -3.88 10.91
C ASN A 112 -5.95 -4.04 12.32
N THR A 113 -4.79 -3.42 12.56
CA THR A 113 -4.16 -3.46 13.88
C THR A 113 -5.07 -2.83 14.93
N GLN A 114 -5.28 -3.56 16.03
CA GLN A 114 -6.15 -3.15 17.15
C GLN A 114 -7.60 -2.84 16.74
N GLY A 115 -8.09 -3.42 15.64
CA GLY A 115 -9.46 -3.20 15.18
C GLY A 115 -9.72 -1.82 14.58
N TYR A 116 -8.66 -1.09 14.18
CA TYR A 116 -8.78 0.27 13.63
C TYR A 116 -9.80 0.37 12.48
N TYR A 117 -9.86 -0.64 11.63
CA TYR A 117 -10.76 -0.70 10.48
C TYR A 117 -12.04 -1.49 10.70
N ASP A 118 -12.35 -1.93 11.94
CA ASP A 118 -13.57 -2.71 12.21
C ASP A 118 -14.84 -2.02 11.72
N GLY A 119 -14.96 -0.71 11.96
CA GLY A 119 -16.11 0.07 11.49
C GLY A 119 -16.21 0.15 9.96
N LEU A 120 -15.08 0.26 9.26
CA LEU A 120 -15.04 0.27 7.79
C LEU A 120 -15.40 -1.11 7.21
N ILE A 121 -14.88 -2.16 7.80
CA ILE A 121 -15.17 -3.55 7.39
C ILE A 121 -16.65 -3.86 7.63
N ALA A 122 -17.20 -3.48 8.79
CA ALA A 122 -18.61 -3.66 9.11
C ALA A 122 -19.52 -2.88 8.14
N PHE A 123 -19.15 -1.65 7.78
CA PHE A 123 -19.88 -0.88 6.78
C PHE A 123 -19.86 -1.55 5.41
N ALA A 124 -18.70 -2.03 4.95
CA ALA A 124 -18.58 -2.74 3.68
C ALA A 124 -19.42 -4.05 3.70
N GLN A 125 -19.41 -4.78 4.83
CA GLN A 125 -20.22 -5.99 5.00
C GLN A 125 -21.72 -5.65 4.95
N SER A 126 -22.16 -4.59 5.62
CA SER A 126 -23.55 -4.11 5.53
C SER A 126 -23.95 -3.76 4.10
N SER A 127 -23.02 -3.21 3.31
CA SER A 127 -23.26 -2.93 1.88
C SER A 127 -23.46 -4.22 1.06
N VAL A 128 -22.81 -5.33 1.45
CA VAL A 128 -23.06 -6.65 0.84
C VAL A 128 -24.45 -7.14 1.22
N GLU A 129 -24.84 -7.06 2.49
CA GLU A 129 -26.15 -7.49 2.96
C GLU A 129 -27.30 -6.71 2.31
N GLN A 130 -27.09 -5.43 2.02
CA GLN A 130 -28.05 -4.57 1.35
C GLN A 130 -28.01 -4.66 -0.20
N GLY A 131 -27.09 -5.46 -0.77
CA GLY A 131 -26.99 -5.69 -2.20
C GLY A 131 -26.27 -4.60 -3.01
N PHE A 132 -25.60 -3.65 -2.34
CA PHE A 132 -24.77 -2.63 -3.01
C PHE A 132 -23.37 -3.13 -3.39
N LEU A 133 -22.87 -4.14 -2.68
CA LEU A 133 -21.64 -4.87 -2.99
C LEU A 133 -21.96 -6.36 -3.17
N SER A 134 -21.22 -7.04 -4.05
CA SER A 134 -21.27 -8.50 -4.10
C SER A 134 -20.25 -9.12 -3.12
N PRO A 135 -20.45 -10.36 -2.66
CA PRO A 135 -19.44 -11.07 -1.89
C PRO A 135 -18.10 -11.19 -2.61
N SER A 136 -18.10 -11.32 -3.94
CA SER A 136 -16.88 -11.36 -4.75
C SER A 136 -16.12 -10.03 -4.74
N GLN A 137 -16.81 -8.89 -4.76
CA GLN A 137 -16.19 -7.57 -4.63
C GLN A 137 -15.59 -7.38 -3.23
N MET A 138 -16.28 -7.83 -2.18
CA MET A 138 -15.75 -7.78 -0.80
C MET A 138 -14.49 -8.64 -0.64
N SER A 139 -14.36 -9.74 -1.38
CA SER A 139 -13.18 -10.62 -1.33
C SER A 139 -11.95 -10.09 -2.07
N LEU A 140 -12.03 -8.94 -2.74
CA LEU A 140 -10.92 -8.37 -3.50
C LEU A 140 -9.80 -7.80 -2.61
N PHE A 141 -10.05 -7.58 -1.33
CA PHE A 141 -8.99 -7.22 -0.38
C PHE A 141 -8.97 -8.18 0.80
N LYS A 142 -7.80 -8.30 1.43
CA LYS A 142 -7.59 -9.10 2.64
C LYS A 142 -7.40 -8.19 3.84
N THR A 143 -7.85 -8.65 5.00
CA THR A 143 -7.63 -7.98 6.27
C THR A 143 -6.75 -8.81 7.18
N GLY A 144 -5.95 -8.16 8.00
CA GLY A 144 -5.14 -8.85 9.01
C GLY A 144 -4.76 -7.90 10.14
N ALA A 145 -4.73 -8.39 11.37
CA ALA A 145 -4.34 -7.61 12.55
C ALA A 145 -2.81 -7.46 12.69
N HIS A 146 -2.05 -8.41 12.12
CA HIS A 146 -0.60 -8.48 12.23
C HIS A 146 0.07 -8.21 10.88
N ALA A 147 0.89 -7.16 10.83
CA ALA A 147 1.53 -6.68 9.60
C ALA A 147 2.34 -7.78 8.89
N LYS A 148 3.15 -8.53 9.65
CA LYS A 148 4.02 -9.59 9.10
C LYS A 148 3.23 -10.71 8.43
N GLU A 149 2.13 -11.15 9.03
CA GLU A 149 1.28 -12.22 8.50
C GLU A 149 0.54 -11.75 7.26
N LEU A 150 -0.05 -10.55 7.33
CA LEU A 150 -0.77 -9.97 6.19
C LEU A 150 0.18 -9.75 5.00
N LEU A 151 1.36 -9.20 5.25
CA LEU A 151 2.36 -8.95 4.20
C LEU A 151 2.79 -10.26 3.52
N ARG A 152 3.06 -11.33 4.30
CA ARG A 152 3.39 -12.65 3.74
C ARG A 152 2.29 -13.18 2.83
N THR A 153 1.03 -13.02 3.25
CA THR A 153 -0.11 -13.45 2.44
C THR A 153 -0.19 -12.66 1.12
N LEU A 154 0.01 -11.34 1.16
CA LEU A 154 -0.01 -10.51 -0.04
C LEU A 154 1.13 -10.84 -1.01
N VAL A 155 2.33 -11.09 -0.48
CA VAL A 155 3.50 -11.49 -1.28
C VAL A 155 3.25 -12.82 -1.99
N GLN A 156 2.67 -13.81 -1.30
CA GLN A 156 2.28 -15.08 -1.91
C GLN A 156 1.22 -14.90 -3.00
N ASP A 157 0.21 -14.07 -2.75
CA ASP A 157 -0.85 -13.77 -3.73
C ASP A 157 -0.31 -13.01 -4.96
N ALA A 158 0.74 -12.23 -4.78
CA ALA A 158 1.46 -11.56 -5.88
C ALA A 158 2.38 -12.51 -6.67
N GLY A 159 2.46 -13.80 -6.29
CA GLY A 159 3.25 -14.82 -6.97
C GLY A 159 4.72 -14.88 -6.56
N PHE A 160 5.11 -14.20 -5.47
CA PHE A 160 6.49 -14.25 -4.97
C PHE A 160 6.70 -15.37 -3.94
N SER A 161 7.93 -15.89 -3.88
CA SER A 161 8.28 -16.97 -2.96
C SER A 161 8.35 -16.48 -1.50
N PRO A 162 7.80 -17.24 -0.53
CA PRO A 162 7.91 -16.91 0.90
C PRO A 162 9.36 -16.84 1.42
N GLN A 163 10.30 -17.52 0.77
CA GLN A 163 11.72 -17.48 1.15
C GLN A 163 12.34 -16.10 0.91
N ALA A 164 11.83 -15.32 -0.03
CA ALA A 164 12.23 -13.94 -0.26
C ALA A 164 11.89 -13.04 0.95
N ILE A 165 10.88 -13.41 1.76
CA ILE A 165 10.47 -12.67 2.96
C ILE A 165 11.38 -12.99 4.16
N ALA A 166 11.91 -14.21 4.24
CA ALA A 166 12.64 -14.68 5.42
C ALA A 166 14.04 -14.06 5.55
N ALA A 167 14.58 -13.51 4.47
CA ALA A 167 15.90 -12.90 4.43
C ALA A 167 15.91 -11.40 4.77
N GLY A 168 14.74 -10.75 4.88
CA GLY A 168 14.60 -9.30 5.12
C GLY A 168 13.60 -8.89 6.22
N LEU A 169 13.08 -9.82 7.03
CA LEU A 169 12.16 -9.50 8.14
C LEU A 169 12.69 -10.01 9.47
#